data_bc1ee6e8425166f6986b8add8c8f7a20
#
_entry.id   bc1ee6e8425166f6986b8add8c8f7a20
#
_cell.length_a   1.000
_cell.length_b   1.000
_cell.length_c   1.000
_cell.angle_alpha   90.00
_cell.angle_beta   90.00
_cell.angle_gamma   90.00
#
_symmetry.space_group_name_H-M   'P 1'
#
loop_
_entity.id
_entity.type
_entity.pdbx_description
1 polymer ?
#
loop_
_entity_poly.entity_id
_entity_poly.type
_entity_poly.pdbx_seq_one_letter_code
_entity_poly.pdbx_strand_id
1 'polypeptide(L)'
;MKKTITALAIFASSIAFSQVGIGTTSPHSSSILDLTASDKALLLPRVANSNNIATPVNGMMIYAVNPKCFKAYQDGAWVDLTTCSPITSAMTFGAITYQGTSVINTTGIGYNGETVPSASTITVQVTVSEPTSYNFSATHAGTGLVYSASGSFAAAGTYPVILQNNGVAIPWVTFGVLTMPLTGASNTVNLVPRIDIKSIPASATAVVDVTYGTQTWMDRNLGARRVATALNDVLSYGNHYQWGRPADGHEISVWDGANTTSGRGFANATALGALSATTTPGHPNFILATASPFDWLATQADPDRWATANQGPCPAGYHVPTITEWSTADTFGAWNNNTDTFNSDLKLPSAGHRNRVHGLLSNQGTFGYYWSSTVSGTTACDLRFDSTAAYTYFNVRANGF
;
A
#
# COMPACT_ATOMS: atom_id res chain seq x y z
N MET A 1 -66.60 55.27 49.96
CA MET A 1 -66.34 54.93 48.55
C MET A 1 -64.84 54.90 48.18
N LYS A 2 -64.00 55.87 48.60
CA LYS A 2 -62.57 55.85 48.23
C LYS A 2 -61.74 54.61 48.70
N LYS A 3 -62.07 54.06 49.88
CA LYS A 3 -61.34 52.87 50.39
C LYS A 3 -61.74 51.55 49.69
N THR A 4 -62.94 51.46 49.15
CA THR A 4 -63.43 50.29 48.43
C THR A 4 -62.84 50.19 47.00
N ILE A 5 -62.62 51.34 46.38
CA ILE A 5 -61.98 51.39 45.03
C ILE A 5 -60.51 51.01 45.09
N THR A 6 -59.79 51.41 46.14
CA THR A 6 -58.37 51.07 46.33
C THR A 6 -58.20 49.55 46.60
N ALA A 7 -59.08 48.91 47.34
CA ALA A 7 -59.04 47.48 47.60
C ALA A 7 -59.36 46.68 46.31
N LEU A 8 -60.28 47.15 45.48
CA LEU A 8 -60.61 46.51 44.21
C LEU A 8 -59.43 46.63 43.16
N ALA A 9 -58.72 47.74 43.15
CA ALA A 9 -57.54 47.93 42.31
C ALA A 9 -56.36 47.04 42.72
N ILE A 10 -56.21 46.81 44.03
CA ILE A 10 -55.14 45.91 44.52
C ILE A 10 -55.54 44.46 44.26
N PHE A 11 -56.76 44.05 44.23
CA PHE A 11 -57.22 42.70 43.92
C PHE A 11 -57.16 42.41 42.42
N ALA A 12 -57.32 43.41 41.56
CA ALA A 12 -57.16 43.26 40.11
C ALA A 12 -55.68 43.12 39.65
N SER A 13 -54.72 43.56 40.45
CA SER A 13 -53.29 43.48 40.14
C SER A 13 -52.65 42.11 40.52
N SER A 14 -53.40 41.23 41.16
CA SER A 14 -52.86 39.92 41.60
C SER A 14 -53.06 38.76 40.60
N ILE A 15 -53.66 39.02 39.43
CA ILE A 15 -53.71 38.00 38.33
C ILE A 15 -52.66 38.34 37.29
N ALA A 16 -51.38 38.30 37.69
CA ALA A 16 -50.32 38.32 36.77
C ALA A 16 -50.11 36.89 36.31
N PHE A 17 -50.57 36.54 35.13
CA PHE A 17 -50.18 35.32 34.47
C PHE A 17 -48.67 35.39 34.17
N SER A 18 -47.93 34.44 34.69
CA SER A 18 -46.45 34.39 34.55
C SER A 18 -45.99 33.96 33.13
N GLN A 19 -46.72 34.35 32.13
CA GLN A 19 -46.36 34.08 30.72
C GLN A 19 -45.59 35.26 30.16
N VAL A 20 -44.51 34.95 29.47
CA VAL A 20 -43.68 35.95 28.77
C VAL A 20 -43.96 35.86 27.28
N GLY A 21 -44.57 36.91 26.72
CA GLY A 21 -44.73 37.10 25.29
C GLY A 21 -43.67 38.07 24.76
N ILE A 22 -42.91 37.69 23.76
CA ILE A 22 -42.01 38.60 23.04
C ILE A 22 -42.53 38.72 21.60
N GLY A 23 -42.96 39.90 21.22
CA GLY A 23 -43.58 40.14 19.91
C GLY A 23 -45.07 39.82 19.85
N THR A 24 -45.68 39.38 20.94
CA THR A 24 -47.14 39.15 21.11
C THR A 24 -47.62 39.70 22.42
N THR A 25 -48.83 40.25 22.41
CA THR A 25 -49.58 40.69 23.64
C THR A 25 -50.55 39.64 24.17
N SER A 26 -50.70 38.54 23.44
CA SER A 26 -51.54 37.40 23.75
C SER A 26 -50.81 36.10 23.64
N PRO A 27 -49.91 35.77 24.58
CA PRO A 27 -49.18 34.51 24.56
C PRO A 27 -50.15 33.32 24.59
N HIS A 28 -49.75 32.21 23.92
CA HIS A 28 -50.56 31.00 23.94
C HIS A 28 -50.71 30.46 25.38
N SER A 29 -51.91 30.11 25.77
CA SER A 29 -52.24 29.75 27.16
C SER A 29 -51.46 28.58 27.75
N SER A 30 -50.87 27.75 26.91
CA SER A 30 -50.04 26.61 27.30
C SER A 30 -48.54 26.90 27.23
N SER A 31 -48.11 28.14 26.92
CA SER A 31 -46.71 28.51 26.87
C SER A 31 -46.28 29.36 28.03
N ILE A 32 -45.09 29.16 28.56
CA ILE A 32 -44.46 30.06 29.54
C ILE A 32 -43.69 31.18 28.84
N LEU A 33 -43.18 30.90 27.63
CA LEU A 33 -42.53 31.83 26.73
C LEU A 33 -43.13 31.66 25.34
N ASP A 34 -43.66 32.73 24.76
CA ASP A 34 -44.16 32.77 23.39
C ASP A 34 -43.41 33.84 22.58
N LEU A 35 -42.77 33.42 21.49
CA LEU A 35 -41.98 34.27 20.63
C LEU A 35 -42.68 34.42 19.27
N THR A 36 -43.16 35.58 18.95
CA THR A 36 -43.83 35.86 17.66
C THR A 36 -43.09 36.99 16.93
N ALA A 37 -42.57 36.70 15.73
CA ALA A 37 -41.90 37.68 14.88
C ALA A 37 -42.04 37.28 13.41
N SER A 38 -42.07 38.26 12.52
CA SER A 38 -42.07 38.10 11.08
C SER A 38 -40.65 38.19 10.45
N ASP A 39 -39.71 38.79 11.17
CA ASP A 39 -38.38 39.15 10.69
C ASP A 39 -37.24 38.87 11.68
N LYS A 40 -37.52 38.21 12.80
CA LYS A 40 -36.58 37.90 13.86
C LYS A 40 -36.67 36.42 14.25
N ALA A 41 -35.56 35.86 14.72
CA ALA A 41 -35.44 34.46 15.12
C ALA A 41 -34.95 34.33 16.58
N LEU A 42 -35.16 33.18 17.17
CA LEU A 42 -34.52 32.79 18.43
C LEU A 42 -33.06 32.36 18.15
N LEU A 43 -32.09 33.01 18.76
CA LEU A 43 -30.72 32.60 18.74
C LEU A 43 -30.41 31.74 19.98
N LEU A 44 -30.26 30.45 19.78
CA LEU A 44 -29.89 29.52 20.86
C LEU A 44 -28.43 29.73 21.30
N PRO A 45 -28.05 29.33 22.53
CA PRO A 45 -26.68 29.32 22.98
C PRO A 45 -25.80 28.54 21.99
N ARG A 46 -24.72 29.17 21.52
CA ARG A 46 -23.75 28.58 20.63
C ARG A 46 -22.55 28.08 21.42
N VAL A 47 -22.31 26.78 21.40
CA VAL A 47 -21.20 26.14 22.09
C VAL A 47 -20.25 25.46 21.07
N ALA A 48 -18.99 25.43 21.38
CA ALA A 48 -18.01 24.81 20.48
C ALA A 48 -18.33 23.31 20.25
N ASN A 49 -18.70 22.62 21.32
CA ASN A 49 -19.11 21.21 21.30
C ASN A 49 -20.10 20.97 22.42
N SER A 50 -21.04 20.04 22.25
CA SER A 50 -22.02 19.66 23.29
C SER A 50 -21.36 19.17 24.59
N ASN A 51 -20.17 18.60 24.52
CA ASN A 51 -19.41 18.16 25.70
C ASN A 51 -18.89 19.31 26.58
N ASN A 52 -18.93 20.55 26.09
CA ASN A 52 -18.55 21.71 26.87
C ASN A 52 -19.63 22.07 27.95
N ILE A 53 -20.81 21.44 27.89
CA ILE A 53 -21.83 21.56 28.93
C ILE A 53 -21.58 20.48 29.98
N ALA A 54 -21.03 20.85 31.11
CA ALA A 54 -20.55 19.89 32.12
C ALA A 54 -21.70 19.10 32.80
N THR A 55 -22.86 19.73 32.99
CA THR A 55 -24.03 19.13 33.65
C THR A 55 -25.31 19.41 32.87
N PRO A 56 -25.49 18.76 31.71
CA PRO A 56 -26.70 18.98 30.91
C PRO A 56 -27.92 18.32 31.58
N VAL A 57 -29.07 18.95 31.42
CA VAL A 57 -30.36 18.41 31.87
C VAL A 57 -31.32 18.26 30.71
N ASN A 58 -32.26 17.31 30.80
CA ASN A 58 -33.25 17.05 29.77
C ASN A 58 -34.06 18.32 29.44
N GLY A 59 -34.22 18.58 28.14
CA GLY A 59 -34.86 19.77 27.61
C GLY A 59 -33.93 20.93 27.26
N MET A 60 -32.65 20.86 27.56
CA MET A 60 -31.69 21.86 27.05
C MET A 60 -31.55 21.78 25.52
N MET A 61 -31.48 22.95 24.89
CA MET A 61 -31.27 23.10 23.45
C MET A 61 -30.06 24.01 23.19
N ILE A 62 -29.21 23.62 22.27
CA ILE A 62 -28.00 24.37 21.87
C ILE A 62 -27.80 24.31 20.35
N TYR A 63 -27.03 25.25 19.86
CA TYR A 63 -26.36 25.10 18.56
C TYR A 63 -24.88 24.70 18.81
N ALA A 64 -24.53 23.46 18.47
CA ALA A 64 -23.14 23.04 18.48
C ALA A 64 -22.44 23.58 17.23
N VAL A 65 -21.33 24.31 17.41
CA VAL A 65 -20.56 24.88 16.29
C VAL A 65 -19.77 23.77 15.60
N ASN A 66 -19.44 22.71 16.35
CA ASN A 66 -18.81 21.53 15.85
C ASN A 66 -19.45 20.24 16.46
N PRO A 67 -20.14 19.39 15.70
CA PRO A 67 -20.62 19.59 14.31
C PRO A 67 -21.66 20.72 14.23
N LYS A 68 -21.80 21.37 13.08
CA LYS A 68 -22.72 22.51 12.89
C LYS A 68 -24.18 22.04 12.93
N CYS A 69 -24.76 21.85 14.13
CA CYS A 69 -26.12 21.36 14.26
C CYS A 69 -26.84 21.80 15.54
N PHE A 70 -28.17 21.78 15.47
CA PHE A 70 -29.01 21.95 16.65
C PHE A 70 -29.10 20.62 17.41
N LYS A 71 -28.89 20.69 18.70
CA LYS A 71 -28.98 19.53 19.60
C LYS A 71 -29.96 19.81 20.76
N ALA A 72 -30.64 18.76 21.17
CA ALA A 72 -31.39 18.75 22.43
C ALA A 72 -30.81 17.66 23.34
N TYR A 73 -30.82 17.92 24.65
CA TYR A 73 -30.49 16.92 25.65
C TYR A 73 -31.77 16.21 26.10
N GLN A 74 -31.85 14.90 25.84
CA GLN A 74 -32.97 14.06 26.24
C GLN A 74 -32.52 12.66 26.62
N ASP A 75 -33.18 12.03 27.58
CA ASP A 75 -32.88 10.67 28.05
C ASP A 75 -31.38 10.45 28.41
N GLY A 76 -30.76 11.48 28.98
CA GLY A 76 -29.35 11.41 29.40
C GLY A 76 -28.32 11.57 28.27
N ALA A 77 -28.75 11.93 27.06
CA ALA A 77 -27.85 12.10 25.91
C ALA A 77 -28.18 13.33 25.06
N TRP A 78 -27.18 13.87 24.37
CA TRP A 78 -27.38 14.87 23.32
C TRP A 78 -27.82 14.18 22.02
N VAL A 79 -28.99 14.53 21.54
CA VAL A 79 -29.56 14.07 20.27
C VAL A 79 -29.57 15.20 19.24
N ASP A 80 -29.40 14.88 17.99
CA ASP A 80 -29.45 15.83 16.89
C ASP A 80 -30.91 16.10 16.51
N LEU A 81 -31.32 17.36 16.51
CA LEU A 81 -32.66 17.78 16.10
C LEU A 81 -32.79 17.92 14.57
N THR A 82 -31.69 18.02 13.88
CA THR A 82 -31.60 18.02 12.42
C THR A 82 -30.56 16.99 11.99
N THR A 83 -30.64 16.52 10.76
CA THR A 83 -29.47 15.83 10.20
C THR A 83 -28.31 16.80 10.31
N CYS A 84 -27.46 16.56 11.31
CA CYS A 84 -26.17 17.22 11.34
C CYS A 84 -25.55 16.90 9.99
N SER A 85 -25.26 17.91 9.19
CA SER A 85 -24.28 17.68 8.15
C SER A 85 -23.09 17.12 8.91
N PRO A 86 -22.69 15.86 8.69
CA PRO A 86 -21.38 15.51 9.14
C PRO A 86 -20.51 16.63 8.58
N ILE A 87 -19.73 17.26 9.44
CA ILE A 87 -18.58 17.94 8.89
C ILE A 87 -17.81 16.80 8.27
N THR A 88 -18.06 16.53 7.01
CA THR A 88 -17.03 16.03 6.16
C THR A 88 -16.03 17.14 6.25
N SER A 89 -15.21 17.10 7.29
CA SER A 89 -13.98 17.88 7.29
C SER A 89 -13.41 17.49 5.95
N ALA A 90 -13.49 18.43 5.00
CA ALA A 90 -13.13 18.13 3.63
C ALA A 90 -11.61 18.09 3.59
N MET A 91 -11.09 17.11 4.29
CA MET A 91 -9.73 16.65 4.14
C MET A 91 -9.73 15.70 2.97
N THR A 92 -8.88 15.98 2.01
CA THR A 92 -8.64 15.09 0.88
C THR A 92 -7.16 14.76 0.84
N PHE A 93 -6.87 13.48 0.65
CA PHE A 93 -5.52 13.02 0.35
C PHE A 93 -5.17 13.29 -1.10
N GLY A 94 -3.98 13.83 -1.32
CA GLY A 94 -3.39 14.12 -2.62
C GLY A 94 -2.14 13.30 -2.88
N ALA A 95 -1.09 13.94 -3.40
CA ALA A 95 0.16 13.28 -3.77
C ALA A 95 0.85 12.58 -2.60
N ILE A 96 1.41 11.40 -2.88
CA ILE A 96 2.13 10.58 -1.92
C ILE A 96 3.61 10.55 -2.31
N THR A 97 4.49 10.77 -1.34
CA THR A 97 5.94 10.66 -1.50
C THR A 97 6.49 9.75 -0.42
N TYR A 98 7.34 8.82 -0.82
CA TYR A 98 7.98 7.87 0.07
C TYR A 98 9.40 8.32 0.37
N GLN A 99 9.83 8.24 1.63
CA GLN A 99 11.15 8.68 2.09
C GLN A 99 11.77 7.64 3.02
N GLY A 100 13.09 7.66 3.12
CA GLY A 100 13.85 6.76 3.99
C GLY A 100 14.99 6.05 3.27
N THR A 101 15.74 5.23 3.98
CA THR A 101 16.96 4.57 3.49
C THR A 101 16.74 3.54 2.39
N SER A 102 15.49 3.25 2.09
CA SER A 102 15.09 2.37 0.99
C SER A 102 13.80 2.88 0.46
N VAL A 103 13.90 3.90 -0.31
CA VAL A 103 12.71 4.48 -0.89
C VAL A 103 12.28 3.69 -2.06
N ILE A 104 11.22 3.41 -1.97
CA ILE A 104 10.21 2.96 -2.78
C ILE A 104 9.94 3.82 -3.97
N ASN A 105 10.38 3.35 -5.03
CA ASN A 105 9.62 3.40 -6.24
C ASN A 105 9.77 2.08 -6.98
N THR A 106 10.94 1.50 -6.91
CA THR A 106 11.27 0.25 -7.58
C THR A 106 12.15 -0.65 -6.72
N THR A 107 12.74 -0.10 -5.66
CA THR A 107 13.75 -0.79 -4.85
C THR A 107 13.23 -1.32 -3.51
N GLY A 108 12.01 -0.94 -3.10
CA GLY A 108 11.41 -1.44 -1.87
C GLY A 108 12.04 -0.93 -0.57
N ILE A 109 11.50 -1.32 0.56
CA ILE A 109 12.00 -0.98 1.89
C ILE A 109 13.08 -1.95 2.38
N GLY A 110 13.15 -3.14 1.82
CA GLY A 110 14.22 -4.10 2.08
C GLY A 110 14.31 -4.63 3.52
N TYR A 111 13.19 -4.67 4.25
CA TYR A 111 13.18 -5.01 5.66
C TYR A 111 12.52 -6.34 5.98
N ASN A 112 12.48 -7.24 5.04
CA ASN A 112 11.91 -8.55 5.29
C ASN A 112 12.68 -9.29 6.40
N GLY A 113 11.96 -9.62 7.46
CA GLY A 113 12.51 -10.21 8.68
C GLY A 113 13.19 -9.22 9.63
N GLU A 114 13.30 -7.95 9.26
CA GLU A 114 13.84 -6.87 10.08
C GLU A 114 12.77 -5.88 10.52
N THR A 115 13.10 -5.10 11.52
CA THR A 115 12.29 -3.98 11.98
C THR A 115 12.36 -2.84 10.96
N VAL A 116 11.21 -2.31 10.55
CA VAL A 116 11.15 -1.15 9.67
C VAL A 116 11.75 0.06 10.39
N PRO A 117 12.80 0.72 9.85
CA PRO A 117 13.42 1.85 10.52
C PRO A 117 12.49 3.06 10.62
N SER A 118 12.62 3.82 11.70
CA SER A 118 11.88 5.07 11.89
C SER A 118 12.10 6.11 10.79
N ALA A 119 13.23 6.04 10.09
CA ALA A 119 13.52 6.89 8.93
C ALA A 119 12.68 6.54 7.68
N SER A 120 12.06 5.36 7.63
CA SER A 120 11.13 5.00 6.56
C SER A 120 9.79 5.68 6.80
N THR A 121 9.56 6.79 6.12
CA THR A 121 8.35 7.61 6.27
C THR A 121 7.61 7.77 4.93
N ILE A 122 6.34 8.09 5.02
CA ILE A 122 5.50 8.39 3.86
C ILE A 122 4.90 9.77 4.05
N THR A 123 5.12 10.68 3.11
CA THR A 123 4.52 12.02 3.13
C THR A 123 3.30 12.03 2.21
N VAL A 124 2.17 12.46 2.76
CA VAL A 124 0.91 12.62 2.02
C VAL A 124 0.54 14.09 2.02
N GLN A 125 0.24 14.65 0.85
CA GLN A 125 -0.35 15.98 0.76
C GLN A 125 -1.80 15.93 1.20
N VAL A 126 -2.19 16.75 2.15
CA VAL A 126 -3.56 16.81 2.68
C VAL A 126 -4.12 18.19 2.46
N THR A 127 -5.19 18.29 1.69
CA THR A 127 -5.93 19.55 1.50
C THR A 127 -7.07 19.60 2.50
N VAL A 128 -7.18 20.70 3.23
CA VAL A 128 -8.21 20.94 4.24
C VAL A 128 -8.95 22.23 3.95
N SER A 129 -10.27 22.25 4.19
CA SER A 129 -11.12 23.42 3.93
C SER A 129 -11.32 24.32 5.16
N GLU A 130 -10.99 23.84 6.35
CA GLU A 130 -11.15 24.57 7.62
C GLU A 130 -10.22 24.00 8.70
N PRO A 131 -9.96 24.74 9.80
CA PRO A 131 -9.19 24.21 10.92
C PRO A 131 -9.82 22.93 11.46
N THR A 132 -9.02 21.87 11.58
CA THR A 132 -9.51 20.57 12.03
C THR A 132 -8.36 19.71 12.59
N SER A 133 -8.69 18.77 13.46
CA SER A 133 -7.76 17.74 13.90
C SER A 133 -7.81 16.53 12.94
N TYR A 134 -6.73 15.80 12.89
CA TYR A 134 -6.64 14.58 12.07
C TYR A 134 -6.01 13.42 12.84
N ASN A 135 -6.40 12.23 12.43
CA ASN A 135 -5.78 10.98 12.85
C ASN A 135 -5.81 10.03 11.64
N PHE A 136 -4.69 9.93 10.95
CA PHE A 136 -4.55 9.12 9.75
C PHE A 136 -3.85 7.81 10.09
N SER A 137 -4.35 6.73 9.52
CA SER A 137 -3.75 5.42 9.68
C SER A 137 -3.93 4.57 8.43
N ALA A 138 -2.89 3.84 8.09
CA ALA A 138 -2.90 2.78 7.10
C ALA A 138 -2.27 1.54 7.72
N THR A 139 -2.96 0.41 7.65
CA THR A 139 -2.54 -0.84 8.27
C THR A 139 -2.52 -1.96 7.26
N HIS A 140 -1.46 -2.75 7.27
CA HIS A 140 -1.38 -4.01 6.54
C HIS A 140 -1.57 -5.18 7.52
N ALA A 141 -2.74 -5.81 7.47
CA ALA A 141 -3.14 -6.85 8.43
C ALA A 141 -2.17 -8.04 8.47
N GLY A 142 -1.65 -8.45 7.31
CA GLY A 142 -0.76 -9.62 7.21
C GLY A 142 0.62 -9.44 7.86
N THR A 143 1.09 -8.18 8.00
CA THR A 143 2.40 -7.89 8.60
C THR A 143 2.32 -7.16 9.93
N GLY A 144 1.16 -6.57 10.26
CA GLY A 144 1.04 -5.64 11.37
C GLY A 144 1.73 -4.29 11.15
N LEU A 145 2.23 -4.01 9.92
CA LEU A 145 2.81 -2.71 9.58
C LEU A 145 1.73 -1.64 9.59
N VAL A 146 2.00 -0.54 10.29
CA VAL A 146 1.11 0.63 10.36
C VAL A 146 1.94 1.87 10.02
N TYR A 147 1.40 2.70 9.15
CA TYR A 147 1.83 4.09 8.99
C TYR A 147 0.76 5.02 9.52
N SER A 148 1.11 5.92 10.41
CA SER A 148 0.13 6.80 11.06
C SER A 148 0.68 8.19 11.34
N ALA A 149 -0.24 9.15 11.46
CA ALA A 149 0.05 10.50 11.93
C ALA A 149 -1.21 11.11 12.57
N SER A 150 -1.02 11.90 13.61
CA SER A 150 -2.09 12.68 14.24
C SER A 150 -1.63 14.10 14.50
N GLY A 151 -2.57 15.04 14.52
CA GLY A 151 -2.30 16.45 14.73
C GLY A 151 -3.49 17.34 14.44
N SER A 152 -3.23 18.61 14.13
CA SER A 152 -4.26 19.57 13.77
C SER A 152 -3.78 20.55 12.71
N PHE A 153 -4.70 20.99 11.86
CA PHE A 153 -4.50 22.06 10.89
C PHE A 153 -5.13 23.36 11.45
N ALA A 154 -4.35 24.44 11.48
CA ALA A 154 -4.82 25.71 12.04
C ALA A 154 -5.66 26.53 11.05
N ALA A 155 -5.59 26.25 9.75
CA ALA A 155 -6.28 26.97 8.68
C ALA A 155 -6.58 26.06 7.51
N ALA A 156 -7.43 26.52 6.58
CA ALA A 156 -7.60 25.89 5.28
C ALA A 156 -6.29 25.96 4.47
N GLY A 157 -6.01 24.94 3.68
CA GLY A 157 -4.78 24.86 2.88
C GLY A 157 -4.39 23.45 2.52
N THR A 158 -3.25 23.30 1.85
CA THR A 158 -2.63 21.99 1.56
C THR A 158 -1.34 21.86 2.36
N TYR A 159 -1.24 20.76 3.08
CA TYR A 159 -0.15 20.51 4.03
C TYR A 159 0.50 19.15 3.78
N PRO A 160 1.83 19.07 3.83
CA PRO A 160 2.52 17.79 3.88
C PRO A 160 2.35 17.16 5.27
N VAL A 161 1.81 15.95 5.33
CA VAL A 161 1.72 15.16 6.56
C VAL A 161 2.65 13.97 6.45
N ILE A 162 3.57 13.84 7.40
CA ILE A 162 4.52 12.74 7.46
C ILE A 162 3.92 11.62 8.30
N LEU A 163 3.66 10.49 7.69
CA LEU A 163 3.23 9.27 8.36
C LEU A 163 4.47 8.51 8.83
N GLN A 164 4.48 8.15 10.11
CA GLN A 164 5.52 7.34 10.73
C GLN A 164 5.10 5.88 10.77
N ASN A 165 6.05 4.97 10.57
CA ASN A 165 5.79 3.55 10.76
C ASN A 165 5.87 3.16 12.25
N ASN A 166 5.25 2.01 12.58
CA ASN A 166 5.21 1.48 13.96
C ASN A 166 6.44 0.65 14.35
N GLY A 167 7.46 0.59 13.50
CA GLY A 167 8.68 -0.17 13.76
C GLY A 167 8.50 -1.69 13.87
N VAL A 168 7.42 -2.25 13.30
CA VAL A 168 7.18 -3.69 13.36
C VAL A 168 8.21 -4.45 12.52
N ALA A 169 8.58 -5.64 12.97
CA ALA A 169 9.37 -6.57 12.19
C ALA A 169 8.50 -7.22 11.09
N ILE A 170 8.96 -7.17 9.85
CA ILE A 170 8.24 -7.75 8.72
C ILE A 170 8.48 -9.26 8.68
N PRO A 171 7.43 -10.10 8.63
CA PRO A 171 7.59 -11.54 8.53
C PRO A 171 8.34 -11.96 7.25
N TRP A 172 9.21 -12.96 7.37
CA TRP A 172 10.05 -13.46 6.27
C TRP A 172 9.30 -13.94 5.02
N VAL A 173 8.02 -14.25 5.17
CA VAL A 173 7.15 -14.69 4.07
C VAL A 173 6.47 -13.53 3.35
N THR A 174 6.73 -12.30 3.76
CA THR A 174 6.09 -11.11 3.20
C THR A 174 7.06 -10.38 2.30
N PHE A 175 6.79 -10.42 1.01
CA PHE A 175 7.55 -9.72 -0.02
C PHE A 175 6.62 -9.01 -0.98
N GLY A 176 7.15 -8.00 -1.69
CA GLY A 176 6.44 -7.30 -2.75
C GLY A 176 5.71 -6.06 -2.26
N VAL A 177 4.75 -5.64 -3.05
CA VAL A 177 3.99 -4.42 -2.79
C VAL A 177 2.89 -4.70 -1.78
N LEU A 178 2.92 -3.98 -0.67
CA LEU A 178 1.82 -3.98 0.29
C LEU A 178 0.81 -2.92 -0.12
N THR A 179 -0.47 -3.26 -0.11
CA THR A 179 -1.55 -2.29 -0.32
C THR A 179 -2.16 -1.95 1.03
N MET A 180 -2.01 -0.70 1.44
CA MET A 180 -2.45 -0.21 2.74
C MET A 180 -3.42 0.97 2.53
N PRO A 181 -4.73 0.80 2.66
CA PRO A 181 -5.66 1.90 2.52
C PRO A 181 -5.45 2.91 3.66
N LEU A 182 -5.18 4.16 3.29
CA LEU A 182 -5.07 5.28 4.23
C LEU A 182 -6.45 5.84 4.48
N THR A 183 -6.82 5.93 5.76
CA THR A 183 -8.13 6.40 6.22
C THR A 183 -8.02 7.69 7.04
N GLY A 184 -9.12 8.41 7.20
CA GLY A 184 -9.22 9.63 8.00
C GLY A 184 -9.52 10.90 7.19
N ALA A 185 -9.70 10.80 5.88
CA ALA A 185 -10.15 11.89 5.00
C ALA A 185 -11.42 11.48 4.24
N SER A 186 -11.95 12.38 3.41
CA SER A 186 -13.16 12.14 2.62
C SER A 186 -12.95 11.17 1.45
N ASN A 187 -11.70 11.03 0.99
CA ASN A 187 -11.29 10.04 0.01
C ASN A 187 -10.35 9.00 0.66
N THR A 188 -10.23 7.87 0.02
CA THR A 188 -9.26 6.83 0.38
C THR A 188 -8.18 6.78 -0.68
N VAL A 189 -6.91 6.73 -0.26
CA VAL A 189 -5.77 6.45 -1.14
C VAL A 189 -5.03 5.23 -0.61
N ASN A 190 -4.39 4.48 -1.49
CA ASN A 190 -3.58 3.36 -1.08
C ASN A 190 -2.12 3.78 -0.95
N LEU A 191 -1.53 3.54 0.21
CA LEU A 191 -0.09 3.49 0.34
C LEU A 191 0.39 2.16 -0.22
N VAL A 192 1.46 2.18 -0.99
CA VAL A 192 1.98 1.00 -1.69
C VAL A 192 3.46 0.77 -1.40
N PRO A 193 3.86 0.66 -0.11
CA PRO A 193 5.24 0.34 0.23
C PRO A 193 5.60 -1.05 -0.30
N ARG A 194 6.82 -1.16 -0.82
CA ARG A 194 7.37 -2.43 -1.29
C ARG A 194 8.33 -2.98 -0.24
N ILE A 195 8.16 -4.24 0.13
CA ILE A 195 9.09 -4.98 0.98
C ILE A 195 10.01 -5.80 0.09
N ASP A 196 11.29 -5.52 0.14
CA ASP A 196 12.33 -6.29 -0.53
C ASP A 196 13.20 -7.06 0.48
N ILE A 197 13.88 -8.07 0.00
CA ILE A 197 14.88 -8.78 0.78
C ILE A 197 16.15 -7.93 0.78
N LYS A 198 16.34 -7.16 1.83
CA LYS A 198 17.58 -6.41 2.04
C LYS A 198 18.47 -7.05 3.09
N SER A 199 17.89 -7.58 4.15
CA SER A 199 18.60 -8.42 5.07
C SER A 199 18.23 -9.87 4.84
N ILE A 200 19.21 -10.64 4.95
CA ILE A 200 19.18 -12.06 4.74
C ILE A 200 19.21 -12.66 6.16
N PRO A 201 18.34 -13.66 6.51
CA PRO A 201 18.40 -14.30 7.83
C PRO A 201 19.84 -14.66 8.21
N ALA A 202 20.10 -14.83 9.49
CA ALA A 202 21.41 -15.18 10.02
C ALA A 202 22.04 -16.45 9.39
N SER A 203 21.27 -17.21 8.60
CA SER A 203 21.73 -18.37 7.81
C SER A 203 22.15 -18.00 6.39
N ALA A 204 22.11 -16.74 6.02
CA ALA A 204 22.43 -16.32 4.65
C ALA A 204 23.69 -15.46 4.63
N THR A 205 24.33 -15.44 3.47
CA THR A 205 25.60 -14.77 3.23
C THR A 205 25.38 -13.43 2.53
N ALA A 206 26.29 -12.47 2.69
CA ALA A 206 26.28 -11.25 1.89
C ALA A 206 26.47 -11.58 0.41
N VAL A 207 25.88 -10.77 -0.48
CA VAL A 207 26.13 -10.85 -1.91
C VAL A 207 27.57 -10.41 -2.19
N VAL A 208 28.28 -11.19 -2.98
CA VAL A 208 29.69 -10.95 -3.34
C VAL A 208 29.84 -10.98 -4.85
N ASP A 209 30.78 -10.21 -5.35
CA ASP A 209 31.16 -10.24 -6.75
C ASP A 209 31.99 -11.47 -7.07
N VAL A 210 31.68 -12.13 -8.19
CA VAL A 210 32.39 -13.27 -8.72
C VAL A 210 32.89 -12.92 -10.10
N THR A 211 34.20 -12.98 -10.31
CA THR A 211 34.80 -12.90 -11.68
C THR A 211 34.70 -14.26 -12.34
N TYR A 212 33.98 -14.33 -13.48
CA TYR A 212 33.84 -15.54 -14.25
C TYR A 212 34.07 -15.25 -15.74
N GLY A 213 35.08 -15.82 -16.30
CA GLY A 213 35.58 -15.41 -17.60
C GLY A 213 36.12 -13.97 -17.54
N THR A 214 35.57 -13.10 -18.36
CA THR A 214 35.93 -11.67 -18.44
C THR A 214 34.91 -10.75 -17.74
N GLN A 215 33.87 -11.33 -17.14
CA GLN A 215 32.78 -10.61 -16.56
C GLN A 215 32.75 -10.72 -15.03
N THR A 216 32.14 -9.70 -14.38
CA THR A 216 31.84 -9.74 -12.96
C THR A 216 30.34 -10.01 -12.77
N TRP A 217 30.03 -11.03 -11.99
CA TRP A 217 28.69 -11.53 -11.74
C TRP A 217 28.34 -11.40 -10.26
N MET A 218 27.07 -11.36 -9.96
CA MET A 218 26.60 -11.64 -8.60
C MET A 218 26.79 -13.14 -8.32
N ASP A 219 27.15 -13.49 -7.09
CA ASP A 219 27.36 -14.87 -6.64
C ASP A 219 26.07 -15.71 -6.54
N ARG A 220 24.93 -15.12 -6.88
CA ARG A 220 23.59 -15.75 -6.73
C ARG A 220 22.54 -15.11 -7.58
N ASN A 221 21.38 -15.78 -7.72
CA ASN A 221 20.19 -15.25 -8.36
C ASN A 221 19.59 -14.06 -7.61
N LEU A 222 18.96 -13.12 -8.31
CA LEU A 222 18.21 -12.02 -7.70
C LEU A 222 17.13 -12.56 -6.75
N GLY A 223 17.10 -12.02 -5.53
CA GLY A 223 16.20 -12.47 -4.48
C GLY A 223 16.57 -13.80 -3.79
N ALA A 224 17.72 -14.39 -4.15
CA ALA A 224 18.22 -15.58 -3.47
C ALA A 224 18.81 -15.22 -2.09
N ARG A 225 18.63 -16.13 -1.14
CA ARG A 225 19.11 -15.94 0.24
C ARG A 225 20.57 -16.27 0.42
N ARG A 226 21.11 -17.13 -0.43
CA ARG A 226 22.50 -17.58 -0.38
C ARG A 226 22.96 -18.08 -1.75
N VAL A 227 24.25 -18.24 -1.89
CA VAL A 227 24.85 -19.02 -2.96
C VAL A 227 24.33 -20.45 -2.89
N ALA A 228 24.10 -21.07 -4.04
CA ALA A 228 23.60 -22.44 -4.07
C ALA A 228 24.59 -23.42 -3.42
N THR A 229 24.08 -24.27 -2.56
CA THR A 229 24.81 -25.37 -1.92
C THR A 229 24.51 -26.74 -2.54
N ALA A 230 23.46 -26.78 -3.39
CA ALA A 230 23.04 -27.91 -4.20
C ALA A 230 22.20 -27.43 -5.39
N LEU A 231 22.08 -28.24 -6.43
CA LEU A 231 21.25 -27.93 -7.60
C LEU A 231 19.79 -27.63 -7.24
N ASN A 232 19.28 -28.29 -6.20
CA ASN A 232 17.90 -28.17 -5.70
C ASN A 232 17.81 -27.35 -4.40
N ASP A 233 18.77 -26.48 -4.14
CA ASP A 233 18.77 -25.59 -2.99
C ASP A 233 17.72 -24.47 -3.15
N VAL A 234 16.54 -24.65 -2.56
CA VAL A 234 15.42 -23.72 -2.68
C VAL A 234 15.73 -22.30 -2.18
N LEU A 235 16.72 -22.13 -1.30
CA LEU A 235 17.15 -20.82 -0.80
C LEU A 235 17.98 -20.05 -1.81
N SER A 236 18.47 -20.71 -2.84
CA SER A 236 19.29 -20.11 -3.91
C SER A 236 18.51 -19.87 -5.20
N TYR A 237 17.25 -20.28 -5.30
CA TYR A 237 16.48 -20.13 -6.53
C TYR A 237 16.19 -18.68 -6.92
N GLY A 238 16.05 -17.78 -5.93
CA GLY A 238 15.74 -16.37 -6.19
C GLY A 238 14.30 -16.16 -6.68
N ASN A 239 14.11 -15.08 -7.38
CA ASN A 239 12.84 -14.62 -7.94
C ASN A 239 12.66 -15.06 -9.40
N HIS A 240 11.42 -15.00 -9.92
CA HIS A 240 11.06 -15.44 -11.28
C HIS A 240 10.39 -14.31 -12.04
N TYR A 241 11.14 -13.61 -12.86
CA TYR A 241 10.69 -12.42 -13.59
C TYR A 241 10.07 -12.74 -14.94
N GLN A 242 8.91 -12.17 -15.24
CA GLN A 242 8.43 -12.10 -16.63
C GLN A 242 9.34 -11.17 -17.44
N TRP A 243 9.76 -11.57 -18.63
CA TRP A 243 10.78 -10.85 -19.38
C TRP A 243 10.41 -9.39 -19.66
N GLY A 244 11.31 -8.48 -19.38
CA GLY A 244 11.10 -7.05 -19.60
C GLY A 244 10.18 -6.36 -18.61
N ARG A 245 9.69 -7.07 -17.60
CA ARG A 245 8.83 -6.51 -16.55
C ARG A 245 9.67 -6.00 -15.39
N PRO A 246 9.37 -4.79 -14.83
CA PRO A 246 10.05 -4.30 -13.65
C PRO A 246 9.75 -5.19 -12.43
N ALA A 247 10.56 -5.06 -11.40
CA ALA A 247 10.32 -5.69 -10.11
C ALA A 247 9.13 -5.02 -9.41
N ASP A 248 7.91 -5.48 -9.65
CA ASP A 248 6.65 -4.94 -9.13
C ASP A 248 5.93 -5.89 -8.15
N GLY A 249 6.58 -7.00 -7.79
CA GLY A 249 6.08 -8.02 -6.87
C GLY A 249 5.63 -9.31 -7.56
N HIS A 250 5.45 -9.33 -8.88
CA HIS A 250 5.05 -10.53 -9.61
C HIS A 250 6.10 -11.63 -9.56
N GLU A 251 7.36 -11.24 -9.48
CA GLU A 251 8.53 -12.11 -9.51
C GLU A 251 8.76 -12.87 -8.21
N ILE A 252 8.23 -12.38 -7.09
CA ILE A 252 8.68 -12.77 -5.76
C ILE A 252 8.25 -14.19 -5.41
N SER A 253 9.23 -15.03 -5.18
CA SER A 253 9.05 -16.36 -4.62
C SER A 253 9.19 -16.31 -3.10
N VAL A 254 8.25 -16.92 -2.40
CA VAL A 254 8.29 -17.06 -0.94
C VAL A 254 8.77 -18.45 -0.54
N TRP A 255 9.31 -18.53 0.64
CA TRP A 255 9.73 -19.77 1.28
C TRP A 255 8.99 -19.89 2.62
N ASP A 256 8.38 -21.04 2.85
CA ASP A 256 7.54 -21.31 4.02
C ASP A 256 8.33 -21.82 5.25
N GLY A 257 9.65 -21.83 5.18
CA GLY A 257 10.50 -22.35 6.24
C GLY A 257 10.90 -23.82 6.04
N ALA A 258 10.23 -24.56 5.16
CA ALA A 258 10.63 -25.91 4.80
C ALA A 258 11.70 -25.86 3.71
N ASN A 259 12.81 -26.51 3.91
CA ASN A 259 13.90 -26.60 2.90
C ASN A 259 13.56 -27.68 1.86
N THR A 260 12.38 -27.60 1.27
CA THR A 260 11.88 -28.54 0.28
C THR A 260 11.35 -27.78 -0.95
N THR A 261 11.31 -28.45 -2.08
CA THR A 261 10.78 -27.89 -3.32
C THR A 261 9.28 -27.55 -3.18
N SER A 262 8.54 -28.33 -2.39
CA SER A 262 7.11 -28.15 -2.14
C SER A 262 6.79 -26.97 -1.21
N GLY A 263 7.73 -26.53 -0.40
CA GLY A 263 7.57 -25.39 0.50
C GLY A 263 7.74 -24.03 -0.17
N ARG A 264 8.00 -24.00 -1.47
CA ARG A 264 8.21 -22.76 -2.23
C ARG A 264 6.93 -22.31 -2.92
N GLY A 265 6.52 -21.10 -2.66
CA GLY A 265 5.37 -20.47 -3.29
C GLY A 265 5.71 -19.06 -3.81
N PHE A 266 4.69 -18.25 -4.02
CA PHE A 266 4.82 -16.85 -4.43
C PHE A 266 4.15 -15.93 -3.41
N ALA A 267 4.70 -14.76 -3.19
CA ALA A 267 4.10 -13.73 -2.34
C ALA A 267 2.72 -13.31 -2.86
N ASN A 268 2.55 -13.34 -4.17
CA ASN A 268 1.26 -13.21 -4.80
C ASN A 268 0.98 -14.41 -5.70
N ALA A 269 0.16 -15.34 -5.21
CA ALA A 269 -0.29 -16.49 -5.96
C ALA A 269 -1.36 -16.14 -7.02
N THR A 270 -1.91 -14.91 -6.96
CA THR A 270 -2.93 -14.47 -7.91
C THR A 270 -2.31 -14.32 -9.29
N ALA A 271 -2.93 -14.95 -10.25
CA ALA A 271 -2.59 -14.84 -11.66
C ALA A 271 -3.75 -14.18 -12.40
N LEU A 272 -3.45 -13.25 -13.30
CA LEU A 272 -4.45 -12.57 -14.13
C LEU A 272 -4.37 -13.05 -15.56
N GLY A 273 -5.54 -13.37 -16.17
CA GLY A 273 -5.64 -13.72 -17.57
C GLY A 273 -5.66 -12.52 -18.53
N ALA A 274 -5.83 -11.30 -18.02
CA ALA A 274 -5.80 -10.10 -18.83
C ALA A 274 -4.36 -9.60 -19.02
N LEU A 275 -3.94 -9.43 -20.27
CA LEU A 275 -2.62 -8.90 -20.61
C LEU A 275 -2.52 -7.42 -20.21
N SER A 276 -1.33 -6.98 -19.82
CA SER A 276 -1.11 -5.56 -19.52
C SER A 276 -1.09 -4.72 -20.81
N ALA A 277 -1.67 -3.55 -20.74
CA ALA A 277 -1.59 -2.55 -21.82
C ALA A 277 -0.30 -1.72 -21.76
N THR A 278 0.45 -1.78 -20.65
CA THR A 278 1.66 -0.98 -20.38
C THR A 278 2.79 -1.83 -19.83
N THR A 279 4.02 -1.36 -19.97
CA THR A 279 5.23 -2.00 -19.42
C THR A 279 5.29 -1.97 -17.89
N THR A 280 4.46 -1.16 -17.25
CA THR A 280 4.29 -1.05 -15.80
C THR A 280 2.85 -1.38 -15.43
N PRO A 281 2.48 -2.63 -15.18
CA PRO A 281 1.10 -3.06 -14.94
C PRO A 281 0.40 -2.40 -13.74
N GLY A 282 1.17 -1.89 -12.77
CA GLY A 282 0.63 -1.24 -11.57
C GLY A 282 0.06 -2.21 -10.53
N HIS A 283 0.34 -3.50 -10.67
CA HIS A 283 -0.07 -4.55 -9.73
C HIS A 283 0.95 -5.70 -9.68
N PRO A 284 1.06 -6.41 -8.54
CA PRO A 284 2.03 -7.49 -8.36
C PRO A 284 1.53 -8.87 -8.87
N ASN A 285 0.41 -8.94 -9.58
CA ASN A 285 -0.13 -10.21 -10.04
C ASN A 285 0.67 -10.74 -11.24
N PHE A 286 0.92 -12.04 -11.28
CA PHE A 286 1.53 -12.68 -12.43
C PHE A 286 0.54 -12.71 -13.60
N ILE A 287 0.97 -12.30 -14.80
CA ILE A 287 0.08 -12.20 -15.97
C ILE A 287 0.16 -13.49 -16.79
N LEU A 288 -0.97 -14.17 -16.92
CA LEU A 288 -1.09 -15.35 -17.74
C LEU A 288 -1.20 -14.97 -19.23
N ALA A 289 -0.49 -15.67 -20.08
CA ALA A 289 -0.56 -15.51 -21.54
C ALA A 289 -0.72 -16.87 -22.21
N THR A 290 -1.95 -17.26 -22.46
CA THR A 290 -2.31 -18.58 -23.03
C THR A 290 -2.40 -18.57 -24.55
N ALA A 291 -2.47 -17.38 -25.18
CA ALA A 291 -2.53 -17.19 -26.62
C ALA A 291 -1.23 -16.59 -27.17
N SER A 292 -0.89 -16.98 -28.41
CA SER A 292 0.24 -16.39 -29.14
C SER A 292 0.10 -14.87 -29.23
N PRO A 293 1.21 -14.13 -29.09
CA PRO A 293 2.62 -14.54 -29.03
C PRO A 293 3.14 -14.89 -27.64
N PHE A 294 2.24 -15.10 -26.66
CA PHE A 294 2.60 -15.50 -25.30
C PHE A 294 3.48 -14.46 -24.58
N ASP A 295 3.16 -13.20 -24.80
CA ASP A 295 3.74 -12.07 -24.06
C ASP A 295 2.74 -11.59 -23.01
N TRP A 296 3.22 -11.19 -21.85
CA TRP A 296 2.39 -10.60 -20.80
C TRP A 296 1.91 -9.18 -21.14
N LEU A 297 2.56 -8.52 -22.10
CA LEU A 297 2.23 -7.20 -22.64
C LEU A 297 1.39 -7.34 -23.91
N ALA A 298 0.18 -6.76 -23.92
CA ALA A 298 -0.78 -6.91 -25.01
C ALA A 298 -0.30 -6.33 -26.35
N THR A 299 0.38 -5.19 -26.30
CA THR A 299 0.82 -4.49 -27.51
C THR A 299 2.10 -5.04 -28.11
N GLN A 300 2.91 -5.76 -27.34
CA GLN A 300 4.29 -6.14 -27.67
C GLN A 300 5.15 -4.93 -28.16
N ALA A 301 4.68 -3.73 -27.87
CA ALA A 301 5.10 -2.48 -28.52
C ALA A 301 6.48 -2.01 -28.03
N ASP A 302 7.06 -2.68 -27.06
CA ASP A 302 8.39 -2.40 -26.56
C ASP A 302 9.23 -3.68 -26.57
N PRO A 303 9.79 -4.02 -27.75
CA PRO A 303 10.69 -5.16 -27.86
C PRO A 303 11.97 -4.98 -27.01
N ASP A 304 12.28 -3.72 -26.64
CA ASP A 304 13.54 -3.34 -26.02
C ASP A 304 13.45 -3.16 -24.50
N ARG A 305 12.43 -3.69 -23.85
CA ARG A 305 12.17 -3.48 -22.41
C ARG A 305 13.40 -3.66 -21.51
N TRP A 306 14.17 -4.71 -21.70
CA TRP A 306 15.49 -4.89 -21.06
C TRP A 306 16.66 -4.66 -22.01
N ALA A 307 16.43 -4.64 -23.30
CA ALA A 307 17.48 -4.49 -24.29
C ALA A 307 18.01 -3.05 -24.37
N THR A 308 17.18 -2.03 -24.15
CA THR A 308 17.59 -0.62 -24.16
C THR A 308 18.11 -0.15 -22.80
N ALA A 309 17.47 -0.61 -21.71
CA ALA A 309 17.92 -0.36 -20.34
C ALA A 309 18.21 -1.71 -19.68
N ASN A 310 19.27 -2.34 -20.11
CA ASN A 310 19.63 -3.71 -19.75
C ASN A 310 19.87 -3.93 -18.25
N GLN A 311 19.91 -2.88 -17.44
CA GLN A 311 19.90 -3.00 -15.99
C GLN A 311 18.72 -3.85 -15.52
N GLY A 312 17.52 -3.68 -16.14
CA GLY A 312 16.33 -4.44 -15.75
C GLY A 312 16.06 -4.38 -14.25
N PRO A 313 15.78 -5.52 -13.58
CA PRO A 313 15.58 -5.59 -12.14
C PRO A 313 16.90 -5.67 -11.33
N CYS A 314 18.06 -5.62 -11.97
CA CYS A 314 19.35 -5.75 -11.31
C CYS A 314 19.68 -4.52 -10.45
N PRO A 315 20.47 -4.68 -9.38
CA PRO A 315 21.02 -3.57 -8.62
C PRO A 315 21.86 -2.61 -9.47
N ALA A 316 22.08 -1.40 -9.00
CA ALA A 316 22.94 -0.42 -9.66
C ALA A 316 24.36 -1.02 -9.88
N GLY A 317 24.88 -0.85 -11.08
CA GLY A 317 26.18 -1.41 -11.49
C GLY A 317 26.11 -2.80 -12.12
N TYR A 318 24.93 -3.45 -12.06
CA TYR A 318 24.67 -4.73 -12.72
C TYR A 318 23.60 -4.59 -13.81
N HIS A 319 23.53 -5.58 -14.67
CA HIS A 319 22.53 -5.67 -15.72
C HIS A 319 22.09 -7.13 -15.95
N VAL A 320 20.96 -7.29 -16.62
CA VAL A 320 20.53 -8.62 -17.09
C VAL A 320 21.48 -9.06 -18.21
N PRO A 321 22.17 -10.20 -18.10
CA PRO A 321 23.16 -10.61 -19.07
C PRO A 321 22.60 -10.67 -20.50
N THR A 322 23.39 -10.29 -21.47
CA THR A 322 23.11 -10.54 -22.88
C THR A 322 23.29 -12.03 -23.21
N ILE A 323 22.72 -12.48 -24.31
CA ILE A 323 22.92 -13.87 -24.74
C ILE A 323 24.40 -14.17 -25.08
N THR A 324 25.13 -13.15 -25.52
CA THR A 324 26.58 -13.27 -25.78
C THR A 324 27.36 -13.48 -24.49
N GLU A 325 26.98 -12.79 -23.40
CA GLU A 325 27.62 -12.98 -22.09
C GLU A 325 27.35 -14.39 -21.55
N TRP A 326 26.10 -14.88 -21.67
CA TRP A 326 25.79 -16.27 -21.32
C TRP A 326 26.56 -17.28 -22.16
N SER A 327 26.67 -17.08 -23.49
CA SER A 327 27.44 -17.95 -24.35
C SER A 327 28.94 -17.92 -24.03
N THR A 328 29.45 -16.76 -23.64
CA THR A 328 30.84 -16.61 -23.20
C THR A 328 31.09 -17.36 -21.90
N ALA A 329 30.18 -17.24 -20.93
CA ALA A 329 30.26 -17.95 -19.66
C ALA A 329 30.17 -19.47 -19.84
N ASP A 330 29.25 -19.94 -20.70
CA ASP A 330 29.11 -21.35 -21.08
C ASP A 330 30.37 -21.89 -21.72
N THR A 331 30.92 -21.18 -22.71
CA THR A 331 32.19 -21.56 -23.38
C THR A 331 33.37 -21.60 -22.41
N PHE A 332 33.47 -20.61 -21.51
CA PHE A 332 34.53 -20.56 -20.51
C PHE A 332 34.41 -21.71 -19.50
N GLY A 333 33.21 -22.06 -19.09
CA GLY A 333 32.92 -23.13 -18.14
C GLY A 333 32.83 -24.51 -18.77
N ALA A 334 32.78 -24.59 -20.11
CA ALA A 334 32.54 -25.83 -20.86
C ALA A 334 31.34 -26.62 -20.32
N TRP A 335 30.21 -25.94 -20.11
CA TRP A 335 29.05 -26.53 -19.51
C TRP A 335 28.33 -27.50 -20.43
N ASN A 336 28.12 -28.72 -19.99
CA ASN A 336 27.39 -29.74 -20.73
C ASN A 336 26.06 -30.10 -20.11
N ASN A 337 25.84 -29.72 -18.84
CA ASN A 337 24.64 -30.07 -18.08
C ASN A 337 24.54 -29.20 -16.82
N ASN A 338 23.46 -29.41 -16.04
CA ASN A 338 23.22 -28.66 -14.79
C ASN A 338 24.25 -28.91 -13.68
N THR A 339 24.99 -30.04 -13.72
CA THR A 339 26.07 -30.31 -12.77
C THR A 339 27.26 -29.41 -13.05
N ASP A 340 27.57 -29.20 -14.31
CA ASP A 340 28.68 -28.32 -14.70
C ASP A 340 28.37 -26.85 -14.37
N THR A 341 27.12 -26.39 -14.62
CA THR A 341 26.70 -25.03 -14.27
C THR A 341 26.73 -24.78 -12.76
N PHE A 342 26.30 -25.75 -11.97
CA PHE A 342 26.35 -25.68 -10.51
C PHE A 342 27.79 -25.75 -9.97
N ASN A 343 28.65 -26.55 -10.56
CA ASN A 343 30.07 -26.70 -10.14
C ASN A 343 30.93 -25.49 -10.52
N SER A 344 30.48 -24.66 -11.47
CA SER A 344 31.14 -23.40 -11.81
C SER A 344 31.16 -22.42 -10.62
N ASP A 345 31.99 -21.40 -10.68
CA ASP A 345 32.04 -20.37 -9.65
C ASP A 345 30.70 -19.57 -9.53
N LEU A 346 29.90 -19.58 -10.60
CA LEU A 346 28.56 -18.93 -10.57
C LEU A 346 27.53 -19.71 -9.78
N LYS A 347 27.76 -20.98 -9.47
CA LYS A 347 26.87 -21.82 -8.65
C LYS A 347 25.40 -21.76 -9.08
N LEU A 348 25.10 -21.84 -10.38
CA LEU A 348 23.76 -21.69 -10.91
C LEU A 348 22.87 -22.89 -10.49
N PRO A 349 21.81 -22.68 -9.71
CA PRO A 349 20.90 -23.78 -9.32
C PRO A 349 19.87 -24.07 -10.41
N SER A 350 19.24 -25.25 -10.35
CA SER A 350 18.10 -25.61 -11.18
C SER A 350 16.81 -24.98 -10.61
N ALA A 351 16.65 -23.65 -10.76
CA ALA A 351 15.57 -22.88 -10.16
C ALA A 351 14.18 -23.17 -10.76
N GLY A 352 14.10 -23.82 -11.93
CA GLY A 352 12.86 -24.00 -12.66
C GLY A 352 12.34 -22.69 -13.25
N HIS A 353 11.01 -22.62 -13.43
CA HIS A 353 10.36 -21.42 -13.94
C HIS A 353 8.93 -21.27 -13.39
N ARG A 354 8.38 -20.07 -13.46
CA ARG A 354 6.96 -19.80 -13.25
C ARG A 354 6.23 -19.87 -14.59
N ASN A 355 5.26 -20.77 -14.69
CA ASN A 355 4.64 -21.11 -15.98
C ASN A 355 3.57 -20.08 -16.37
N ARG A 356 3.60 -19.62 -17.62
CA ARG A 356 2.68 -18.62 -18.20
C ARG A 356 1.23 -19.05 -18.32
N VAL A 357 0.94 -20.34 -18.21
CA VAL A 357 -0.44 -20.88 -18.41
C VAL A 357 -1.22 -20.90 -17.10
N HIS A 358 -0.55 -21.25 -16.00
CA HIS A 358 -1.21 -21.40 -14.69
C HIS A 358 -0.53 -20.64 -13.56
N GLY A 359 0.59 -19.94 -13.82
CA GLY A 359 1.28 -19.14 -12.82
C GLY A 359 1.96 -19.90 -11.69
N LEU A 360 2.09 -21.22 -11.81
CA LEU A 360 2.73 -22.09 -10.83
C LEU A 360 4.18 -22.39 -11.21
N LEU A 361 4.95 -22.80 -10.21
CA LEU A 361 6.33 -23.28 -10.43
C LEU A 361 6.34 -24.59 -11.18
N SER A 362 7.32 -24.76 -12.05
CA SER A 362 7.58 -25.96 -12.85
C SER A 362 9.08 -26.23 -12.94
N ASN A 363 9.45 -27.51 -13.00
CA ASN A 363 10.82 -27.98 -13.25
C ASN A 363 11.88 -27.58 -12.21
N GLN A 364 11.48 -27.21 -11.00
CA GLN A 364 12.41 -26.91 -9.91
C GLN A 364 13.25 -28.15 -9.57
N GLY A 365 14.53 -27.91 -9.30
CA GLY A 365 15.51 -28.95 -8.99
C GLY A 365 15.97 -29.79 -10.20
N THR A 366 15.40 -29.53 -11.39
CA THR A 366 15.71 -30.30 -12.61
C THR A 366 16.22 -29.45 -13.75
N PHE A 367 15.64 -28.27 -13.97
CA PHE A 367 16.04 -27.32 -15.02
C PHE A 367 16.45 -25.97 -14.44
N GLY A 368 17.43 -25.35 -15.06
CA GLY A 368 17.73 -23.93 -14.91
C GLY A 368 17.24 -23.16 -16.14
N TYR A 369 16.63 -22.01 -15.91
CA TYR A 369 16.20 -21.04 -16.91
C TYR A 369 16.62 -19.66 -16.45
N TYR A 370 17.41 -18.97 -17.28
CA TYR A 370 17.99 -17.68 -16.93
C TYR A 370 17.83 -16.71 -18.10
N TRP A 371 17.03 -15.68 -17.90
CA TRP A 371 16.81 -14.69 -18.94
C TRP A 371 18.10 -14.01 -19.39
N SER A 372 18.12 -13.65 -20.66
CA SER A 372 19.01 -12.60 -21.16
C SER A 372 18.23 -11.34 -21.52
N SER A 373 18.93 -10.23 -21.65
CA SER A 373 18.35 -8.97 -22.16
C SER A 373 18.13 -9.00 -23.68
N THR A 374 18.63 -10.01 -24.38
CA THR A 374 18.59 -10.12 -25.84
C THR A 374 17.21 -10.59 -26.31
N VAL A 375 16.66 -9.89 -27.30
CA VAL A 375 15.40 -10.25 -27.96
C VAL A 375 15.62 -11.12 -29.19
N SER A 376 14.63 -11.95 -29.51
CA SER A 376 14.54 -12.74 -30.73
C SER A 376 13.10 -12.69 -31.27
N GLY A 377 12.79 -11.71 -32.10
CA GLY A 377 11.43 -11.47 -32.59
C GLY A 377 10.44 -11.24 -31.45
N THR A 378 9.42 -12.09 -31.34
CA THR A 378 8.40 -12.04 -30.27
C THR A 378 8.81 -12.79 -29.01
N THR A 379 9.99 -13.42 -29.00
CA THR A 379 10.57 -14.15 -27.85
C THR A 379 11.75 -13.39 -27.25
N ALA A 380 12.30 -13.90 -26.17
CA ALA A 380 13.55 -13.44 -25.58
C ALA A 380 14.51 -14.62 -25.41
N CYS A 381 15.81 -14.33 -25.48
CA CYS A 381 16.82 -15.37 -25.32
C CYS A 381 17.04 -15.71 -23.84
N ASP A 382 17.41 -16.93 -23.56
CA ASP A 382 17.71 -17.46 -22.24
C ASP A 382 18.89 -18.46 -22.27
N LEU A 383 19.59 -18.60 -21.16
CA LEU A 383 20.41 -19.75 -20.85
C LEU A 383 19.50 -20.83 -20.27
N ARG A 384 19.60 -22.05 -20.78
CA ARG A 384 18.87 -23.22 -20.31
C ARG A 384 19.82 -24.39 -20.06
N PHE A 385 19.56 -25.12 -18.98
CA PHE A 385 20.28 -26.37 -18.71
C PHE A 385 19.39 -27.35 -17.94
N ASP A 386 19.72 -28.65 -18.16
CA ASP A 386 19.17 -29.79 -17.44
C ASP A 386 20.26 -30.85 -17.22
N SER A 387 19.85 -32.06 -16.83
CA SER A 387 20.83 -33.16 -16.59
C SER A 387 21.55 -33.66 -17.87
N THR A 388 21.14 -33.22 -19.05
CA THR A 388 21.62 -33.73 -20.33
C THR A 388 22.32 -32.69 -21.20
N ALA A 389 22.02 -31.40 -20.98
CA ALA A 389 22.55 -30.33 -21.82
C ALA A 389 22.57 -28.99 -21.06
N ALA A 390 23.47 -28.10 -21.49
CA ALA A 390 23.45 -26.67 -21.23
C ALA A 390 23.62 -25.93 -22.57
N TYR A 391 22.75 -24.93 -22.83
CA TYR A 391 22.74 -24.23 -24.12
C TYR A 391 21.96 -22.93 -24.03
N THR A 392 22.23 -22.00 -24.92
CA THR A 392 21.41 -20.81 -25.11
C THR A 392 20.18 -21.14 -25.97
N TYR A 393 19.02 -20.58 -25.61
CA TYR A 393 17.75 -20.84 -26.28
C TYR A 393 16.93 -19.53 -26.36
N PHE A 394 15.69 -19.62 -26.77
CA PHE A 394 14.74 -18.51 -26.76
C PHE A 394 13.41 -18.98 -26.22
N ASN A 395 12.74 -18.14 -25.48
CA ASN A 395 11.51 -18.49 -24.77
C ASN A 395 10.49 -17.36 -24.84
N VAL A 396 9.26 -17.73 -24.54
CA VAL A 396 8.13 -16.80 -24.55
C VAL A 396 8.16 -15.89 -23.32
N ARG A 397 7.96 -14.60 -23.52
CA ARG A 397 8.21 -13.54 -22.54
C ARG A 397 7.30 -13.58 -21.31
N ALA A 398 6.17 -14.29 -21.37
CA ALA A 398 5.26 -14.42 -20.26
C ALA A 398 5.66 -15.47 -19.21
N ASN A 399 6.62 -16.35 -19.51
CA ASN A 399 7.19 -17.19 -18.46
C ASN A 399 7.97 -16.34 -17.46
N GLY A 400 8.07 -16.78 -16.21
CA GLY A 400 8.91 -16.17 -15.19
C GLY A 400 10.17 -17.01 -14.97
N PHE A 401 11.33 -16.44 -15.24
CA PHE A 401 12.64 -17.07 -15.04
C PHE A 401 13.45 -16.29 -14.02
#